data_88a92d02eabf5904e27be55997795d03
#
_entry.id   88a92d02eabf5904e27be55997795d03
#
_cell.length_a   1.000
_cell.length_b   1.000
_cell.length_c   1.000
_cell.angle_alpha   90.00
_cell.angle_beta   90.00
_cell.angle_gamma   90.00
#
_symmetry.space_group_name_H-M   'P 1'
#
loop_
_entity.id
_entity.type
_entity.pdbx_description
1 polymer ?
#
loop_
_entity_poly.entity_id
_entity_poly.type
_entity_poly.pdbx_seq_one_letter_code
_entity_poly.pdbx_strand_id
1 'polypeptide(L)'
;PDDYTYKSYKWAMKYFPETVIFNINDIDFKSGIPYTRRYVEIARNMIDRGIRIDNVGAQMHIFNPVEAQKIAEGDNILTPAKLTDVVDCLNEVGRPVHVSEVTVCAPDSTSIGSAIQAVIAENLYRFWFSCPNITGITWWNVVDGGGAPGEPSYSGLYDKRMRKKPVYETLDRLINREWKTSLTTTSNAQGVVRFRGFKGHYRATWINKNGKIEIQEFEIK
;
A
#
# COMPACT_ATOMS: atom_id res chain seq x y z
N PRO A 1 21.61 24.76 4.85
CA PRO A 1 21.12 23.60 4.10
C PRO A 1 19.66 23.76 3.85
N ASP A 2 19.43 24.65 3.17
CA ASP A 2 18.34 25.54 3.16
C ASP A 2 17.49 25.20 1.96
N ASP A 3 16.33 24.56 2.14
CA ASP A 3 15.35 24.38 1.12
C ASP A 3 15.76 23.39 -0.01
N TYR A 4 16.60 22.40 0.33
CA TYR A 4 17.09 21.44 -0.67
C TYR A 4 15.95 20.64 -1.29
N THR A 5 14.94 20.25 -0.51
CA THR A 5 13.77 19.52 -1.01
C THR A 5 13.03 20.34 -2.07
N TYR A 6 12.73 21.60 -1.77
CA TYR A 6 12.09 22.52 -2.73
C TYR A 6 12.91 22.67 -4.01
N LYS A 7 14.23 22.87 -3.88
CA LYS A 7 15.12 23.02 -5.03
C LYS A 7 15.17 21.76 -5.90
N SER A 8 15.21 20.59 -5.26
CA SER A 8 15.21 19.30 -5.96
C SER A 8 13.94 19.12 -6.79
N TYR A 9 12.76 19.42 -6.21
CA TYR A 9 11.50 19.37 -6.93
C TYR A 9 11.40 20.41 -8.04
N LYS A 10 11.92 21.62 -7.83
CA LYS A 10 12.03 22.61 -8.92
C LYS A 10 12.83 22.12 -10.09
N TRP A 11 13.94 21.46 -9.85
CA TRP A 11 14.73 20.85 -10.93
C TRP A 11 14.00 19.67 -11.57
N ALA A 12 13.36 18.82 -10.76
CA ALA A 12 12.56 17.73 -11.30
C ALA A 12 11.44 18.25 -12.22
N MET A 13 10.67 19.25 -11.80
CA MET A 13 9.64 19.89 -12.63
C MET A 13 10.19 20.48 -13.93
N LYS A 14 11.45 20.92 -13.94
CA LYS A 14 12.08 21.49 -15.14
C LYS A 14 12.53 20.42 -16.14
N TYR A 15 13.00 19.26 -15.66
CA TYR A 15 13.72 18.30 -16.50
C TYR A 15 12.94 17.00 -16.76
N PHE A 16 11.94 16.68 -15.97
CA PHE A 16 11.08 15.53 -16.21
C PHE A 16 9.79 15.93 -16.95
N PRO A 17 9.27 15.06 -17.81
CA PRO A 17 7.99 15.30 -18.49
C PRO A 17 6.82 15.36 -17.51
N GLU A 18 5.75 16.04 -17.89
CA GLU A 18 4.54 16.20 -17.06
C GLU A 18 3.85 14.88 -16.69
N THR A 19 4.11 13.82 -17.46
CA THR A 19 3.58 12.47 -17.20
C THR A 19 4.24 11.76 -15.99
N VAL A 20 5.39 12.27 -15.50
CA VAL A 20 6.04 11.72 -14.31
C VAL A 20 5.29 12.16 -13.06
N ILE A 21 4.95 11.19 -12.21
CA ILE A 21 4.30 11.42 -10.91
C ILE A 21 5.35 11.77 -9.88
N PHE A 22 5.20 12.90 -9.20
CA PHE A 22 6.09 13.34 -8.13
C PHE A 22 5.53 12.93 -6.78
N ASN A 23 6.27 12.07 -6.10
CA ASN A 23 5.94 11.58 -4.78
C ASN A 23 6.93 12.17 -3.76
N ILE A 24 6.42 12.92 -2.77
CA ILE A 24 7.23 13.26 -1.60
C ILE A 24 7.18 12.05 -0.65
N ASN A 25 8.31 11.59 -0.15
CA ASN A 25 8.40 10.36 0.64
C ASN A 25 9.31 10.55 1.85
N ASP A 26 8.75 10.31 3.04
CA ASP A 26 9.50 10.30 4.30
C ASP A 26 8.71 9.48 5.34
N ILE A 27 7.99 10.02 6.23
CA ILE A 27 7.36 9.59 7.45
C ILE A 27 7.05 8.07 7.58
N ASP A 28 7.44 7.44 8.70
CA ASP A 28 6.98 6.11 9.09
C ASP A 28 5.66 6.19 9.88
N PHE A 29 4.71 5.31 9.60
CA PHE A 29 3.42 5.25 10.30
C PHE A 29 3.56 5.12 11.83
N LYS A 30 4.68 4.60 12.33
CA LYS A 30 4.97 4.48 13.76
C LYS A 30 5.51 5.77 14.38
N SER A 31 5.89 6.75 13.59
CA SER A 31 6.47 8.02 14.10
C SER A 31 5.51 8.86 14.92
N GLY A 32 4.20 8.60 14.79
CA GLY A 32 3.15 9.31 15.53
C GLY A 32 2.84 10.70 14.99
N ILE A 33 1.76 11.27 15.50
CA ILE A 33 1.16 12.51 14.98
C ILE A 33 2.09 13.72 14.94
N PRO A 34 2.93 14.02 15.93
CA PRO A 34 3.80 15.19 15.87
C PRO A 34 4.74 15.20 14.66
N TYR A 35 5.32 14.05 14.32
CA TYR A 35 6.20 13.92 13.16
C TYR A 35 5.40 13.94 11.85
N THR A 36 4.27 13.23 11.79
CA THR A 36 3.39 13.23 10.63
C THR A 36 2.90 14.64 10.30
N ARG A 37 2.50 15.42 11.31
CA ARG A 37 2.05 16.80 11.12
C ARG A 37 3.15 17.69 10.55
N ARG A 38 4.37 17.58 11.07
CA ARG A 38 5.52 18.32 10.52
C ARG A 38 5.77 17.96 9.05
N TYR A 39 5.66 16.70 8.70
CA TYR A 39 5.80 16.26 7.32
C TYR A 39 4.68 16.83 6.41
N VAL A 40 3.44 16.80 6.88
CA VAL A 40 2.29 17.40 6.20
C VAL A 40 2.52 18.91 5.97
N GLU A 41 3.02 19.64 6.97
CA GLU A 41 3.35 21.05 6.86
C GLU A 41 4.42 21.32 5.81
N ILE A 42 5.45 20.48 5.72
CA ILE A 42 6.49 20.55 4.68
C ILE A 42 5.85 20.37 3.29
N ALA A 43 5.05 19.32 3.12
CA ALA A 43 4.40 19.05 1.83
C ALA A 43 3.47 20.19 1.40
N ARG A 44 2.65 20.72 2.31
CA ARG A 44 1.76 21.86 2.05
C ARG A 44 2.53 23.12 1.70
N ASN A 45 3.58 23.46 2.48
CA ASN A 45 4.43 24.60 2.18
C ASN A 45 5.06 24.51 0.78
N MET A 46 5.49 23.32 0.36
CA MET A 46 6.01 23.13 -1.00
C MET A 46 4.93 23.37 -2.07
N ILE A 47 3.73 22.84 -1.85
CA ILE A 47 2.59 23.05 -2.75
C ILE A 47 2.22 24.54 -2.85
N ASP A 48 2.13 25.23 -1.71
CA ASP A 48 1.81 26.68 -1.64
C ASP A 48 2.84 27.54 -2.38
N ARG A 49 4.08 27.08 -2.44
CA ARG A 49 5.19 27.69 -3.20
C ARG A 49 5.24 27.25 -4.66
N GLY A 50 4.22 26.56 -5.17
CA GLY A 50 4.09 26.16 -6.57
C GLY A 50 4.85 24.89 -6.96
N ILE A 51 5.22 24.04 -6.01
CA ILE A 51 5.78 22.72 -6.31
C ILE A 51 4.64 21.74 -6.57
N ARG A 52 4.76 20.99 -7.67
CA ARG A 52 3.87 19.88 -7.96
C ARG A 52 4.24 18.68 -7.09
N ILE A 53 3.31 18.30 -6.22
CA ILE A 53 3.32 17.04 -5.48
C ILE A 53 2.06 16.29 -5.88
N ASP A 54 2.21 15.14 -6.49
CA ASP A 54 1.11 14.33 -7.00
C ASP A 54 0.67 13.29 -5.97
N ASN A 55 1.60 12.74 -5.18
CA ASN A 55 1.36 11.79 -4.11
C ASN A 55 2.16 12.12 -2.86
N VAL A 56 1.66 11.67 -1.72
CA VAL A 56 2.35 11.68 -0.43
C VAL A 56 2.75 10.25 -0.07
N GLY A 57 4.05 9.99 0.02
CA GLY A 57 4.60 8.69 0.40
C GLY A 57 4.74 8.57 1.91
N ALA A 58 4.38 7.42 2.45
CA ALA A 58 4.61 7.05 3.85
C ALA A 58 5.15 5.63 3.94
N GLN A 59 6.00 5.40 4.93
CA GLN A 59 6.70 4.13 5.16
C GLN A 59 6.06 3.36 6.32
N MET A 60 6.31 2.05 6.36
CA MET A 60 5.98 1.20 7.49
C MET A 60 7.08 0.16 7.66
N HIS A 61 7.99 0.39 8.59
CA HIS A 61 9.12 -0.50 8.82
C HIS A 61 9.06 -1.13 10.21
N ILE A 62 8.76 -2.41 10.27
CA ILE A 62 8.95 -3.24 11.45
C ILE A 62 10.27 -3.96 11.27
N PHE A 63 11.37 -3.26 11.58
CA PHE A 63 12.75 -3.76 11.46
C PHE A 63 13.22 -4.57 12.67
N ASN A 64 12.57 -4.39 13.83
CA ASN A 64 12.98 -5.06 15.06
C ASN A 64 12.17 -6.35 15.26
N PRO A 65 12.83 -7.54 15.26
CA PRO A 65 12.16 -8.81 15.54
C PRO A 65 11.42 -8.85 16.88
N VAL A 66 11.93 -8.18 17.91
CA VAL A 66 11.25 -8.06 19.22
C VAL A 66 9.99 -7.24 19.10
N GLU A 67 9.99 -6.19 18.30
CA GLU A 67 8.78 -5.39 18.01
C GLU A 67 7.71 -6.23 17.31
N ALA A 68 8.11 -7.01 16.30
CA ALA A 68 7.19 -7.92 15.60
C ALA A 68 6.56 -8.95 16.56
N GLN A 69 7.36 -9.50 17.47
CA GLN A 69 6.86 -10.42 18.50
C GLN A 69 5.85 -9.75 19.44
N LYS A 70 6.16 -8.55 19.94
CA LYS A 70 5.27 -7.78 20.80
C LYS A 70 3.94 -7.43 20.13
N ILE A 71 3.97 -7.05 18.84
CA ILE A 71 2.75 -6.80 18.06
C ILE A 71 1.88 -8.07 18.01
N ALA A 72 2.49 -9.24 17.79
CA ALA A 72 1.77 -10.51 17.78
C ALA A 72 1.17 -10.88 19.14
N GLU A 73 1.80 -10.46 20.23
CA GLU A 73 1.33 -10.64 21.60
C GLU A 73 0.23 -9.63 22.01
N GLY A 74 -0.11 -8.70 21.12
CA GLY A 74 -1.17 -7.71 21.36
C GLY A 74 -0.69 -6.41 22.00
N ASP A 75 0.61 -6.14 21.96
CA ASP A 75 1.13 -4.84 22.43
C ASP A 75 0.54 -3.69 21.59
N ASN A 76 0.32 -2.57 22.23
CA ASN A 76 -0.26 -1.35 21.69
C ASN A 76 0.74 -0.53 20.80
N ILE A 77 1.62 -1.19 20.06
CA ILE A 77 2.54 -0.55 19.12
C ILE A 77 1.79 -0.09 17.88
N LEU A 78 1.04 -1.00 17.28
CA LEU A 78 0.21 -0.75 16.10
C LEU A 78 -1.24 -1.08 16.42
N THR A 79 -2.11 -0.07 16.36
CA THR A 79 -3.56 -0.26 16.50
C THR A 79 -4.26 0.41 15.32
N PRO A 80 -5.46 -0.06 14.95
CA PRO A 80 -6.25 0.62 13.91
C PRO A 80 -6.43 2.11 14.19
N ALA A 81 -6.66 2.51 15.44
CA ALA A 81 -6.80 3.91 15.81
C ALA A 81 -5.54 4.73 15.50
N LYS A 82 -4.36 4.27 15.93
CA LYS A 82 -3.09 4.96 15.63
C LYS A 82 -2.82 5.07 14.14
N LEU A 83 -3.11 4.01 13.39
CA LEU A 83 -2.95 4.03 11.93
C LEU A 83 -3.95 4.99 11.28
N THR A 84 -5.19 5.03 11.75
CA THR A 84 -6.21 5.98 11.27
C THR A 84 -5.78 7.42 11.53
N ASP A 85 -5.31 7.75 12.73
CA ASP A 85 -4.84 9.09 13.06
C ASP A 85 -3.74 9.56 12.09
N VAL A 86 -2.80 8.67 11.73
CA VAL A 86 -1.73 9.00 10.77
C VAL A 86 -2.30 9.20 9.36
N VAL A 87 -3.20 8.31 8.89
CA VAL A 87 -3.84 8.45 7.57
C VAL A 87 -4.63 9.75 7.49
N ASP A 88 -5.40 10.08 8.53
CA ASP A 88 -6.20 11.30 8.57
C ASP A 88 -5.31 12.56 8.53
N CYS A 89 -4.18 12.53 9.26
CA CYS A 89 -3.21 13.61 9.20
C CYS A 89 -2.57 13.74 7.79
N LEU A 90 -2.21 12.64 7.14
CA LEU A 90 -1.66 12.66 5.77
C LEU A 90 -2.70 13.17 4.75
N ASN A 91 -3.98 12.86 4.95
CA ASN A 91 -5.07 13.33 4.10
C ASN A 91 -5.21 14.85 4.08
N GLU A 92 -4.72 15.55 5.11
CA GLU A 92 -4.72 17.03 5.16
C GLU A 92 -3.90 17.67 4.04
N VAL A 93 -2.98 16.94 3.40
CA VAL A 93 -2.23 17.44 2.21
C VAL A 93 -3.13 17.59 1.00
N GLY A 94 -4.26 16.88 0.95
CA GLY A 94 -5.17 16.88 -0.21
C GLY A 94 -4.60 16.17 -1.44
N ARG A 95 -3.75 15.18 -1.23
CA ARG A 95 -3.15 14.33 -2.28
C ARG A 95 -3.35 12.86 -1.93
N PRO A 96 -3.39 11.96 -2.94
CA PRO A 96 -3.36 10.53 -2.71
C PRO A 96 -2.16 10.12 -1.85
N VAL A 97 -2.34 9.09 -1.02
CA VAL A 97 -1.29 8.53 -0.18
C VAL A 97 -0.78 7.23 -0.80
N HIS A 98 0.53 7.06 -0.84
CA HIS A 98 1.19 5.83 -1.24
C HIS A 98 1.95 5.27 -0.04
N VAL A 99 1.60 4.08 0.42
CA VAL A 99 2.45 3.34 1.36
C VAL A 99 3.65 2.83 0.58
N SER A 100 4.67 3.66 0.51
CA SER A 100 5.78 3.54 -0.44
C SER A 100 6.78 2.45 -0.09
N GLU A 101 6.86 2.09 1.19
CA GLU A 101 7.83 1.13 1.69
C GLU A 101 7.22 0.35 2.86
N VAL A 102 7.09 -0.96 2.69
CA VAL A 102 6.60 -1.84 3.76
C VAL A 102 7.65 -2.91 4.08
N THR A 103 8.10 -2.93 5.31
CA THR A 103 8.90 -4.02 5.85
C THR A 103 8.21 -4.58 7.08
N VAL A 104 7.90 -5.86 7.07
CA VAL A 104 7.52 -6.61 8.26
C VAL A 104 8.52 -7.74 8.40
N CYS A 105 9.33 -7.72 9.45
CA CYS A 105 10.22 -8.84 9.73
C CYS A 105 9.51 -9.95 10.49
N ALA A 106 9.94 -11.20 10.27
CA ALA A 106 9.62 -12.29 11.16
C ALA A 106 10.43 -12.14 12.46
N PRO A 107 9.88 -12.50 13.63
CA PRO A 107 10.62 -12.49 14.89
C PRO A 107 11.86 -13.41 14.88
N ASP A 108 11.75 -14.51 14.15
CA ASP A 108 12.83 -15.52 14.00
C ASP A 108 12.69 -16.31 12.69
N SER A 109 13.54 -17.33 12.50
CA SER A 109 13.54 -18.20 11.32
C SER A 109 12.57 -19.38 11.40
N THR A 110 11.75 -19.48 12.43
CA THR A 110 10.82 -20.60 12.62
C THR A 110 9.58 -20.45 11.74
N SER A 111 8.80 -21.54 11.62
CA SER A 111 7.50 -21.50 10.98
C SER A 111 6.52 -20.58 11.71
N ILE A 112 6.62 -20.47 13.04
CA ILE A 112 5.81 -19.56 13.85
C ILE A 112 6.20 -18.11 13.56
N GLY A 113 7.49 -17.78 13.55
CA GLY A 113 7.97 -16.45 13.19
C GLY A 113 7.51 -16.03 11.79
N SER A 114 7.57 -16.94 10.81
CA SER A 114 7.07 -16.67 9.45
C SER A 114 5.54 -16.49 9.41
N ALA A 115 4.79 -17.20 10.24
CA ALA A 115 3.34 -17.02 10.35
C ALA A 115 3.00 -15.66 10.99
N ILE A 116 3.73 -15.23 12.02
CA ILE A 116 3.60 -13.91 12.65
C ILE A 116 3.81 -12.81 11.61
N GLN A 117 4.87 -12.88 10.80
CA GLN A 117 5.12 -11.94 9.70
C GLN A 117 3.90 -11.85 8.77
N ALA A 118 3.35 -12.99 8.37
CA ALA A 118 2.21 -13.05 7.46
C ALA A 118 0.94 -12.41 8.04
N VAL A 119 0.64 -12.68 9.32
CA VAL A 119 -0.55 -12.11 10.00
C VAL A 119 -0.43 -10.60 10.16
N ILE A 120 0.73 -10.10 10.57
CA ILE A 120 0.96 -8.65 10.69
C ILE A 120 0.79 -7.98 9.33
N ALA A 121 1.42 -8.53 8.28
CA ALA A 121 1.32 -8.01 6.92
C ALA A 121 -0.13 -8.02 6.41
N GLU A 122 -0.89 -9.11 6.67
CA GLU A 122 -2.30 -9.20 6.29
C GLU A 122 -3.12 -8.08 6.93
N ASN A 123 -2.98 -7.87 8.23
CA ASN A 123 -3.73 -6.85 8.96
C ASN A 123 -3.42 -5.44 8.45
N LEU A 124 -2.15 -5.12 8.21
CA LEU A 124 -1.72 -3.84 7.65
C LEU A 124 -2.28 -3.62 6.24
N TYR A 125 -2.16 -4.60 5.36
CA TYR A 125 -2.67 -4.49 3.99
C TYR A 125 -4.19 -4.35 3.96
N ARG A 126 -4.94 -5.09 4.80
CA ARG A 126 -6.39 -4.93 4.92
C ARG A 126 -6.78 -3.55 5.43
N PHE A 127 -6.06 -3.02 6.40
CA PHE A 127 -6.28 -1.66 6.89
C PHE A 127 -6.08 -0.64 5.76
N TRP A 128 -4.94 -0.64 5.09
CA TRP A 128 -4.66 0.32 4.02
C TRP A 128 -5.59 0.17 2.82
N PHE A 129 -5.93 -1.04 2.43
CA PHE A 129 -6.90 -1.27 1.35
C PHE A 129 -8.29 -0.74 1.68
N SER A 130 -8.65 -0.62 2.96
CA SER A 130 -9.90 -0.02 3.41
C SER A 130 -9.91 1.51 3.38
N CYS A 131 -8.73 2.15 3.22
CA CYS A 131 -8.58 3.60 3.21
C CYS A 131 -8.70 4.15 1.78
N PRO A 132 -9.77 4.88 1.42
CA PRO A 132 -10.03 5.26 0.03
C PRO A 132 -8.95 6.11 -0.64
N ASN A 133 -8.18 6.86 0.15
CA ASN A 133 -7.13 7.74 -0.34
C ASN A 133 -5.76 7.06 -0.46
N ILE A 134 -5.61 5.82 0.00
CA ILE A 134 -4.40 5.03 -0.22
C ILE A 134 -4.49 4.36 -1.59
N THR A 135 -3.61 4.76 -2.50
CA THR A 135 -3.63 4.36 -3.91
C THR A 135 -2.56 3.36 -4.30
N GLY A 136 -1.64 3.06 -3.39
CA GLY A 136 -0.57 2.09 -3.62
C GLY A 136 0.06 1.60 -2.33
N ILE A 137 0.55 0.35 -2.37
CA ILE A 137 1.30 -0.27 -1.27
C ILE A 137 2.48 -1.01 -1.90
N THR A 138 3.70 -0.71 -1.48
CA THR A 138 4.93 -1.32 -2.00
C THR A 138 5.67 -2.07 -0.90
N TRP A 139 5.93 -3.35 -1.12
CA TRP A 139 6.78 -4.14 -0.24
C TRP A 139 8.25 -3.83 -0.50
N TRP A 140 9.05 -3.67 0.57
CA TRP A 140 10.45 -3.22 0.47
C TRP A 140 11.43 -4.35 0.15
N ASN A 141 11.53 -5.36 1.00
CA ASN A 141 12.50 -6.45 0.88
C ASN A 141 11.91 -7.69 0.19
N VAL A 142 12.35 -8.03 -1.00
CA VAL A 142 11.81 -9.17 -1.75
C VAL A 142 12.35 -10.52 -1.22
N VAL A 143 13.63 -10.58 -0.86
CA VAL A 143 14.30 -11.82 -0.43
C VAL A 143 14.90 -11.66 0.97
N ASP A 144 14.78 -12.70 1.79
CA ASP A 144 15.41 -12.74 3.12
C ASP A 144 16.92 -12.49 3.03
N GLY A 145 17.40 -11.53 3.82
CA GLY A 145 18.81 -11.12 3.82
C GLY A 145 19.23 -10.27 2.63
N GLY A 146 18.27 -9.85 1.78
CA GLY A 146 18.50 -8.95 0.63
C GLY A 146 18.36 -7.47 0.97
N GLY A 147 18.11 -7.12 2.22
CA GLY A 147 18.00 -5.73 2.68
C GLY A 147 19.35 -5.01 2.81
N ALA A 148 19.30 -3.74 3.09
CA ALA A 148 20.48 -2.92 3.35
C ALA A 148 21.20 -3.37 4.65
N PRO A 149 22.48 -3.01 4.83
CA PRO A 149 23.18 -3.31 6.07
C PRO A 149 22.45 -2.77 7.30
N GLY A 150 22.18 -3.65 8.26
CA GLY A 150 21.42 -3.32 9.48
C GLY A 150 19.92 -3.65 9.42
N GLU A 151 19.38 -3.99 8.26
CA GLU A 151 18.02 -4.47 8.15
C GLU A 151 17.85 -5.93 8.58
N PRO A 152 16.64 -6.34 9.03
CA PRO A 152 16.44 -7.69 9.56
C PRO A 152 16.54 -8.75 8.46
N SER A 153 17.13 -9.90 8.84
CA SER A 153 17.40 -10.99 7.91
C SER A 153 16.16 -11.70 7.38
N TYR A 154 15.02 -11.62 8.08
CA TYR A 154 13.78 -12.37 7.77
C TYR A 154 12.63 -11.45 7.38
N SER A 155 12.89 -10.50 6.49
CA SER A 155 11.90 -9.49 6.04
C SER A 155 11.41 -9.69 4.59
N GLY A 156 11.92 -10.70 3.89
CA GLY A 156 11.56 -10.99 2.51
C GLY A 156 10.18 -11.63 2.34
N LEU A 157 9.66 -11.57 1.13
CA LEU A 157 8.55 -12.39 0.64
C LEU A 157 9.00 -13.81 0.30
N TYR A 158 10.26 -13.93 -0.07
CA TYR A 158 10.93 -15.19 -0.36
C TYR A 158 12.06 -15.46 0.65
N ASP A 159 12.32 -16.72 0.93
CA ASP A 159 13.50 -17.09 1.68
C ASP A 159 14.79 -17.00 0.81
N LYS A 160 15.95 -17.21 1.44
CA LYS A 160 17.27 -17.18 0.75
C LYS A 160 17.42 -18.18 -0.39
N ARG A 161 16.55 -19.18 -0.48
CA ARG A 161 16.49 -20.18 -1.56
C ARG A 161 15.41 -19.88 -2.58
N MET A 162 14.87 -18.67 -2.58
CA MET A 162 13.77 -18.23 -3.46
C MET A 162 12.47 -19.05 -3.33
N ARG A 163 12.24 -19.66 -2.16
CA ARG A 163 10.96 -20.30 -1.85
C ARG A 163 10.00 -19.27 -1.27
N LYS A 164 8.77 -19.32 -1.70
CA LYS A 164 7.69 -18.46 -1.20
C LYS A 164 7.50 -18.65 0.32
N LYS A 165 7.40 -17.56 1.04
CA LYS A 165 7.08 -17.55 2.47
C LYS A 165 5.57 -17.41 2.68
N PRO A 166 5.04 -17.71 3.88
CA PRO A 166 3.62 -17.51 4.21
C PRO A 166 3.12 -16.09 3.91
N VAL A 167 3.94 -15.06 4.10
CA VAL A 167 3.60 -13.68 3.78
C VAL A 167 3.37 -13.47 2.29
N TYR A 168 4.15 -14.11 1.40
CA TYR A 168 3.90 -14.08 -0.03
C TYR A 168 2.52 -14.67 -0.38
N GLU A 169 2.22 -15.86 0.13
CA GLU A 169 0.95 -16.54 -0.14
C GLU A 169 -0.24 -15.73 0.39
N THR A 170 -0.06 -15.07 1.53
CA THR A 170 -1.06 -14.17 2.11
C THR A 170 -1.33 -12.97 1.21
N LEU A 171 -0.30 -12.26 0.76
CA LEU A 171 -0.46 -11.11 -0.11
C LEU A 171 -0.98 -11.48 -1.50
N ASP A 172 -0.53 -12.62 -2.07
CA ASP A 172 -1.07 -13.15 -3.33
C ASP A 172 -2.57 -13.45 -3.22
N ARG A 173 -2.99 -14.07 -2.12
CA ARG A 173 -4.41 -14.34 -1.84
C ARG A 173 -5.22 -13.04 -1.75
N LEU A 174 -4.75 -12.05 -1.00
CA LEU A 174 -5.42 -10.75 -0.86
C LEU A 174 -5.55 -10.05 -2.22
N ILE A 175 -4.44 -9.86 -2.92
CA ILE A 175 -4.36 -9.01 -4.11
C ILE A 175 -4.98 -9.68 -5.34
N ASN A 176 -4.68 -10.97 -5.55
CA ASN A 176 -5.04 -11.66 -6.79
C ASN A 176 -6.33 -12.47 -6.70
N ARG A 177 -6.92 -12.63 -5.51
CA ARG A 177 -8.15 -13.41 -5.30
C ARG A 177 -9.21 -12.62 -4.53
N GLU A 178 -8.97 -12.26 -3.26
CA GLU A 178 -9.98 -11.63 -2.42
C GLU A 178 -10.39 -10.22 -2.92
N TRP A 179 -9.42 -9.42 -3.35
CA TRP A 179 -9.67 -8.06 -3.83
C TRP A 179 -9.91 -7.97 -5.33
N LYS A 180 -9.98 -9.10 -6.00
CA LYS A 180 -10.28 -9.19 -7.42
C LYS A 180 -11.72 -9.67 -7.62
N THR A 181 -12.59 -8.76 -8.05
CA THR A 181 -13.96 -9.13 -8.39
C THR A 181 -13.99 -9.92 -9.69
N SER A 182 -14.38 -11.18 -9.60
CA SER A 182 -14.63 -12.05 -10.75
C SER A 182 -15.87 -12.88 -10.46
N LEU A 183 -16.89 -12.79 -11.32
CA LEU A 183 -18.14 -13.53 -11.13
C LEU A 183 -18.76 -13.91 -12.48
N THR A 184 -19.46 -15.01 -12.48
CA THR A 184 -20.38 -15.39 -13.56
C THR A 184 -21.80 -15.35 -13.01
N THR A 185 -22.69 -14.71 -13.74
CA THR A 185 -24.09 -14.55 -13.31
C THR A 185 -25.00 -14.51 -14.52
N THR A 186 -26.31 -14.58 -14.28
CA THR A 186 -27.35 -14.51 -15.33
C THR A 186 -28.15 -13.21 -15.16
N SER A 187 -28.50 -12.59 -16.29
CA SER A 187 -29.41 -11.43 -16.27
C SER A 187 -30.82 -11.86 -15.85
N ASN A 188 -31.56 -10.93 -15.25
CA ASN A 188 -32.98 -11.12 -14.99
C ASN A 188 -33.81 -11.04 -16.30
N ALA A 189 -35.14 -11.20 -16.20
CA ALA A 189 -36.03 -11.14 -17.35
C ALA A 189 -36.00 -9.81 -18.12
N GLN A 190 -35.55 -8.75 -17.51
CA GLN A 190 -35.37 -7.41 -18.12
C GLN A 190 -33.96 -7.22 -18.71
N GLY A 191 -33.10 -8.26 -18.72
CA GLY A 191 -31.72 -8.19 -19.22
C GLY A 191 -30.74 -7.47 -18.28
N VAL A 192 -31.10 -7.27 -17.01
CA VAL A 192 -30.28 -6.53 -16.03
C VAL A 192 -29.49 -7.50 -15.16
N VAL A 193 -28.20 -7.22 -15.00
CA VAL A 193 -27.31 -7.82 -14.01
C VAL A 193 -26.98 -6.78 -12.94
N ARG A 194 -27.05 -7.19 -11.67
CA ARG A 194 -26.61 -6.38 -10.54
C ARG A 194 -25.57 -7.14 -9.77
N PHE A 195 -24.45 -6.48 -9.45
CA PHE A 195 -23.39 -7.06 -8.64
C PHE A 195 -22.73 -6.01 -7.76
N ARG A 196 -21.97 -6.44 -6.79
CA ARG A 196 -21.09 -5.61 -5.96
C ARG A 196 -19.65 -5.97 -6.27
N GLY A 197 -18.80 -4.97 -6.51
CA GLY A 197 -17.39 -5.15 -6.78
C GLY A 197 -16.54 -4.07 -6.13
N PHE A 198 -15.25 -4.28 -6.08
CA PHE A 198 -14.28 -3.27 -5.67
C PHE A 198 -14.21 -2.17 -6.73
N LYS A 199 -13.66 -1.02 -6.39
CA LYS A 199 -13.33 0.03 -7.36
C LYS A 199 -12.31 -0.48 -8.37
N GLY A 200 -12.41 -0.06 -9.62
CA GLY A 200 -11.47 -0.45 -10.67
C GLY A 200 -12.08 -0.65 -12.03
N HIS A 201 -11.25 -1.10 -12.97
CA HIS A 201 -11.63 -1.38 -14.34
C HIS A 201 -12.20 -2.79 -14.47
N TYR A 202 -13.32 -2.90 -15.17
CA TYR A 202 -14.07 -4.13 -15.37
C TYR A 202 -14.23 -4.44 -16.84
N ARG A 203 -14.28 -5.74 -17.15
CA ARG A 203 -14.69 -6.26 -18.44
C ARG A 203 -15.86 -7.21 -18.23
N ALA A 204 -17.05 -6.85 -18.76
CA ALA A 204 -18.20 -7.73 -18.85
C ALA A 204 -18.20 -8.44 -20.21
N THR A 205 -18.48 -9.73 -20.21
CA THR A 205 -18.60 -10.54 -21.42
C THR A 205 -19.91 -11.31 -21.35
N TRP A 206 -20.71 -11.27 -22.41
CA TRP A 206 -21.98 -12.01 -22.48
C TRP A 206 -22.26 -12.50 -23.90
N ILE A 207 -23.15 -13.47 -24.02
CA ILE A 207 -23.65 -13.93 -25.31
C ILE A 207 -24.99 -13.21 -25.57
N ASN A 208 -25.09 -12.49 -26.69
CA ASN A 208 -26.30 -11.80 -27.06
C ASN A 208 -27.34 -12.77 -27.65
N LYS A 209 -28.56 -12.28 -27.93
CA LYS A 209 -29.67 -13.08 -28.50
C LYS A 209 -29.38 -13.70 -29.85
N ASN A 210 -28.36 -13.24 -30.57
CA ASN A 210 -27.93 -13.77 -31.87
C ASN A 210 -26.76 -14.77 -31.74
N GLY A 211 -26.39 -15.17 -30.51
CA GLY A 211 -25.29 -16.10 -30.25
C GLY A 211 -23.88 -15.47 -30.35
N LYS A 212 -23.80 -14.16 -30.52
CA LYS A 212 -22.50 -13.45 -30.59
C LYS A 212 -22.02 -13.03 -29.21
N ILE A 213 -20.69 -13.14 -29.01
CA ILE A 213 -20.03 -12.63 -27.80
C ILE A 213 -19.94 -11.11 -27.90
N GLU A 214 -20.43 -10.45 -26.87
CA GLU A 214 -20.29 -9.01 -26.64
C GLU A 214 -19.36 -8.76 -25.47
N ILE A 215 -18.58 -7.67 -25.55
CA ILE A 215 -17.65 -7.26 -24.50
C ILE A 215 -17.88 -5.78 -24.23
N GLN A 216 -17.95 -5.42 -22.95
CA GLN A 216 -18.01 -4.04 -22.52
C GLN A 216 -16.99 -3.83 -21.40
N GLU A 217 -16.22 -2.75 -21.52
CA GLU A 217 -15.33 -2.27 -20.47
C GLU A 217 -15.95 -1.05 -19.77
N PHE A 218 -15.81 -0.99 -18.45
CA PHE A 218 -16.34 0.11 -17.63
C PHE A 218 -15.54 0.21 -16.34
N GLU A 219 -15.73 1.32 -15.63
CA GLU A 219 -15.08 1.60 -14.36
C GLU A 219 -16.09 1.72 -13.23
N ILE A 220 -15.79 1.09 -12.08
CA ILE A 220 -16.49 1.35 -10.81
C ILE A 220 -15.61 2.32 -10.01
N LYS A 221 -16.15 3.51 -9.74
CA LYS A 221 -15.47 4.61 -9.04
C LYS A 221 -15.73 4.61 -7.54
#